data_5c7b40d5c24ad14397070337efa47ed3
#
_entry.id   5c7b40d5c24ad14397070337efa47ed3
#
_cell.length_a   1.000
_cell.length_b   1.000
_cell.length_c   1.000
_cell.angle_alpha   90.00
_cell.angle_beta   90.00
_cell.angle_gamma   90.00
#
_symmetry.space_group_name_H-M   'P 1'
#
loop_
_entity.id
_entity.type
_entity.pdbx_description
1 polymer ?
#
loop_
_entity_poly.entity_id
_entity_poly.type
_entity_poly.pdbx_seq_one_letter_code
_entity_poly.pdbx_strand_id
1 'polypeptide(L)'
;VQSDAIVINQCEPFAWREFKRDSYRIRFLSCGERGVGLSRNTALMRAERDICLFSDDDLIYRDGYEEKIIQAFEDFPEADVLVFNIQSIDNKKSRYQIQKPMRIRWFNFARYGAARTAIRRTSILQHHLSFSLLFGGGAQYSCGEDTLFLHDCLKAGLRIYAVPITLAD
;
A
#
# COMPACT_ATOMS: atom_id res chain seq x y z
N VAL A 1 -2.97 1.14 15.51
CA VAL A 1 -3.09 2.02 14.34
C VAL A 1 -3.18 3.45 14.85
N GLN A 2 -2.39 4.34 14.29
CA GLN A 2 -2.35 5.78 14.64
C GLN A 2 -2.95 6.64 13.50
N SER A 3 -3.74 6.04 12.60
CA SER A 3 -4.38 6.70 11.45
C SER A 3 -5.76 6.12 11.15
N ASP A 4 -6.53 6.75 10.26
CA ASP A 4 -7.71 6.13 9.68
C ASP A 4 -7.31 4.81 9.00
N ALA A 5 -8.08 3.75 9.20
CA ALA A 5 -7.80 2.46 8.58
C ALA A 5 -9.06 1.83 7.98
N ILE A 6 -8.87 1.13 6.86
CA ILE A 6 -9.88 0.28 6.26
C ILE A 6 -9.31 -1.14 6.20
N VAL A 7 -9.94 -2.03 6.94
CA VAL A 7 -9.56 -3.43 7.02
C VAL A 7 -10.55 -4.27 6.22
N ILE A 8 -10.04 -4.99 5.23
CA ILE A 8 -10.82 -5.95 4.47
C ILE A 8 -10.53 -7.34 5.01
N ASN A 9 -11.52 -7.91 5.67
CA ASN A 9 -11.44 -9.23 6.25
C ASN A 9 -12.13 -10.25 5.33
N GLN A 10 -11.35 -11.14 4.75
CA GLN A 10 -11.84 -12.13 3.76
C GLN A 10 -12.49 -13.33 4.44
N CYS A 11 -13.58 -13.10 5.15
CA CYS A 11 -14.37 -14.14 5.80
C CYS A 11 -15.88 -13.83 5.74
N GLU A 12 -16.69 -14.87 5.85
CA GLU A 12 -18.15 -14.77 6.03
C GLU A 12 -18.53 -14.72 7.52
N PRO A 13 -19.67 -14.17 7.87
CA PRO A 13 -20.66 -13.52 7.01
C PRO A 13 -20.24 -12.09 6.62
N PHE A 14 -20.89 -11.55 5.57
CA PHE A 14 -20.74 -10.14 5.23
C PHE A 14 -21.10 -9.26 6.42
N ALA A 15 -20.17 -8.36 6.78
CA ALA A 15 -20.36 -7.44 7.89
C ALA A 15 -19.61 -6.13 7.65
N TRP A 16 -20.21 -5.03 8.03
CA TRP A 16 -19.58 -3.72 8.10
C TRP A 16 -19.59 -3.25 9.54
N ARG A 17 -18.41 -2.85 10.05
CA ARG A 17 -18.25 -2.27 11.38
C ARG A 17 -17.36 -1.06 11.32
N GLU A 18 -17.71 -0.02 12.05
CA GLU A 18 -16.89 1.18 12.22
C GLU A 18 -16.60 1.39 13.72
N PHE A 19 -15.35 1.68 14.02
CA PHE A 19 -14.89 2.01 15.35
C PHE A 19 -14.20 3.37 15.30
N LYS A 20 -14.46 4.19 16.30
CA LYS A 20 -13.69 5.42 16.54
C LYS A 20 -12.73 5.18 17.69
N ARG A 21 -11.48 5.52 17.50
CA ARG A 21 -10.45 5.50 18.53
C ARG A 21 -9.70 6.81 18.46
N ASP A 22 -9.83 7.62 19.51
CA ASP A 22 -9.29 8.99 19.57
C ASP A 22 -9.79 9.82 18.36
N SER A 23 -8.89 10.28 17.51
CA SER A 23 -9.18 11.03 16.27
C SER A 23 -9.34 10.17 15.03
N TYR A 24 -9.13 8.85 15.12
CA TYR A 24 -9.09 7.95 13.96
C TYR A 24 -10.36 7.12 13.82
N ARG A 25 -10.71 6.81 12.56
CA ARG A 25 -11.77 5.88 12.20
C ARG A 25 -11.19 4.59 11.66
N ILE A 26 -11.61 3.47 12.25
CA ILE A 26 -11.23 2.15 11.80
C ILE A 26 -12.48 1.46 11.26
N ARG A 27 -12.47 1.16 9.98
CA ARG A 27 -13.57 0.53 9.27
C ARG A 27 -13.19 -0.90 8.88
N PHE A 28 -14.01 -1.86 9.32
CA PHE A 28 -13.88 -3.28 8.97
C PHE A 28 -14.97 -3.68 8.00
N LEU A 29 -14.58 -4.25 6.89
CA LEU A 29 -15.47 -4.90 5.95
C LEU A 29 -15.12 -6.39 5.88
N SER A 30 -16.03 -7.26 6.32
CA SER A 30 -15.93 -8.69 6.15
C SER A 30 -16.69 -9.11 4.88
N CYS A 31 -16.06 -9.88 4.00
CA CYS A 31 -16.65 -10.42 2.79
C CYS A 31 -16.00 -11.76 2.45
N GLY A 32 -16.82 -12.73 1.96
CA GLY A 32 -16.34 -14.09 1.67
C GLY A 32 -15.45 -14.19 0.42
N GLU A 33 -15.40 -13.15 -0.40
CA GLU A 33 -14.58 -13.13 -1.61
C GLU A 33 -13.09 -13.02 -1.27
N ARG A 34 -12.27 -13.82 -1.95
CA ARG A 34 -10.83 -13.91 -1.70
C ARG A 34 -10.02 -13.29 -2.82
N GLY A 35 -8.86 -12.77 -2.46
CA GLY A 35 -7.87 -12.19 -3.38
C GLY A 35 -7.29 -10.89 -2.82
N VAL A 36 -5.95 -10.84 -2.68
CA VAL A 36 -5.27 -9.67 -2.12
C VAL A 36 -5.49 -8.41 -2.98
N GLY A 37 -5.50 -8.56 -4.31
CA GLY A 37 -5.82 -7.47 -5.23
C GLY A 37 -7.24 -6.95 -5.05
N LEU A 38 -8.21 -7.85 -4.85
CA LEU A 38 -9.60 -7.49 -4.56
C LEU A 38 -9.73 -6.73 -3.25
N SER A 39 -9.05 -7.18 -2.19
CA SER A 39 -9.04 -6.52 -0.88
C SER A 39 -8.48 -5.10 -0.99
N ARG A 40 -7.33 -4.93 -1.65
CA ARG A 40 -6.70 -3.62 -1.82
C ARG A 40 -7.57 -2.66 -2.65
N ASN A 41 -8.18 -3.13 -3.72
CA ASN A 41 -9.12 -2.34 -4.52
C ASN A 41 -10.35 -1.96 -3.71
N THR A 42 -10.90 -2.89 -2.96
CA THR A 42 -12.07 -2.66 -2.10
C THR A 42 -11.79 -1.61 -1.02
N ALA A 43 -10.60 -1.64 -0.42
CA ALA A 43 -10.15 -0.63 0.54
C ALA A 43 -9.93 0.73 -0.14
N LEU A 44 -9.23 0.77 -1.27
CA LEU A 44 -8.92 2.00 -2.00
C LEU A 44 -10.17 2.74 -2.46
N MET A 45 -11.17 2.03 -2.96
CA MET A 45 -12.45 2.63 -3.35
C MET A 45 -13.22 3.27 -2.18
N ARG A 46 -12.93 2.87 -0.94
CA ARG A 46 -13.54 3.38 0.29
C ARG A 46 -12.66 4.38 1.04
N ALA A 47 -11.43 4.56 0.59
CA ALA A 47 -10.52 5.52 1.16
C ALA A 47 -11.00 6.95 0.91
N GLU A 48 -10.85 7.80 1.90
CA GLU A 48 -11.31 9.21 1.85
C GLU A 48 -10.15 10.21 1.95
N ARG A 49 -9.01 9.78 2.48
CA ARG A 49 -7.83 10.63 2.66
C ARG A 49 -7.02 10.74 1.37
N ASP A 50 -6.25 11.81 1.25
CA ASP A 50 -5.44 12.11 0.07
C ASP A 50 -4.28 11.14 -0.11
N ILE A 51 -3.67 10.70 0.98
CA ILE A 51 -2.58 9.72 1.00
C ILE A 51 -3.12 8.41 1.56
N CYS A 52 -2.86 7.32 0.85
CA CYS A 52 -3.22 5.98 1.26
C CYS A 52 -1.97 5.10 1.30
N LEU A 53 -1.76 4.40 2.41
CA LEU A 53 -0.72 3.40 2.59
C LEU A 53 -1.35 2.01 2.48
N PHE A 54 -0.81 1.16 1.61
CA PHE A 54 -1.16 -0.26 1.62
C PHE A 54 -0.39 -0.98 2.72
N SER A 55 -1.09 -1.81 3.46
CA SER A 55 -0.55 -2.56 4.59
C SER A 55 -1.00 -4.01 4.53
N ASP A 56 -0.10 -4.91 4.88
CA ASP A 56 -0.44 -6.30 5.20
C ASP A 56 -0.71 -6.41 6.72
N ASP A 57 -1.36 -7.47 7.17
CA ASP A 57 -1.81 -7.66 8.55
C ASP A 57 -0.70 -8.14 9.51
N ASP A 58 0.46 -8.50 8.97
CA ASP A 58 1.65 -8.97 9.68
C ASP A 58 2.70 -7.87 9.96
N LEU A 59 2.34 -6.60 9.79
CA LEU A 59 3.25 -5.46 9.97
C LEU A 59 3.03 -4.73 11.29
N ILE A 60 4.13 -4.39 11.97
CA ILE A 60 4.14 -3.53 13.15
C ILE A 60 4.76 -2.19 12.77
N TYR A 61 3.91 -1.16 12.67
CA TYR A 61 4.37 0.18 12.34
C TYR A 61 5.09 0.83 13.50
N ARG A 62 6.17 1.54 13.17
CA ARG A 62 6.94 2.34 14.13
C ARG A 62 6.18 3.63 14.48
N ASP A 63 6.38 4.13 15.69
CA ASP A 63 5.79 5.39 16.10
C ASP A 63 6.17 6.53 15.16
N GLY A 64 5.21 7.39 14.87
CA GLY A 64 5.38 8.52 13.95
C GLY A 64 5.50 8.13 12.47
N TYR A 65 5.02 6.95 12.07
CA TYR A 65 5.05 6.53 10.66
C TYR A 65 4.18 7.42 9.77
N GLU A 66 3.09 7.93 10.29
CA GLU A 66 2.16 8.80 9.58
C GLU A 66 2.81 10.12 9.19
N GLU A 67 3.41 10.81 10.16
CA GLU A 67 4.14 12.06 9.96
C GLU A 67 5.30 11.88 8.97
N LYS A 68 6.02 10.75 9.05
CA LYS A 68 7.10 10.44 8.10
C LYS A 68 6.60 10.27 6.68
N ILE A 69 5.42 9.67 6.49
CA ILE A 69 4.82 9.53 5.16
C ILE A 69 4.40 10.90 4.62
N ILE A 70 3.74 11.71 5.44
CA ILE A 70 3.31 13.07 5.05
C ILE A 70 4.53 13.90 4.67
N GLN A 71 5.55 13.94 5.53
CA GLN A 71 6.79 14.69 5.26
C GLN A 71 7.48 14.21 3.98
N ALA A 72 7.51 12.90 3.72
CA ALA A 72 8.08 12.38 2.49
C ALA A 72 7.32 12.85 1.23
N PHE A 73 5.99 12.98 1.28
CA PHE A 73 5.23 13.56 0.18
C PHE A 73 5.41 15.09 0.05
N GLU A 74 5.77 15.79 1.11
CA GLU A 74 6.16 17.21 1.08
C GLU A 74 7.55 17.38 0.48
N ASP A 75 8.50 16.49 0.83
CA ASP A 75 9.87 16.48 0.29
C ASP A 75 9.91 16.08 -1.20
N PHE A 76 8.94 15.30 -1.66
CA PHE A 76 8.77 14.85 -3.04
C PHE A 76 7.38 15.26 -3.58
N PRO A 77 7.11 16.57 -3.74
CA PRO A 77 5.76 17.05 -4.10
C PRO A 77 5.28 16.55 -5.47
N GLU A 78 6.21 16.20 -6.35
CA GLU A 78 5.91 15.63 -7.67
C GLU A 78 5.62 14.12 -7.62
N ALA A 79 5.82 13.44 -6.49
CA ALA A 79 5.59 12.00 -6.39
C ALA A 79 4.09 11.67 -6.32
N ASP A 80 3.65 10.76 -7.15
CA ASP A 80 2.32 10.15 -7.10
C ASP A 80 2.33 8.92 -6.19
N VAL A 81 3.48 8.24 -6.12
CA VAL A 81 3.68 7.01 -5.36
C VAL A 81 5.03 7.06 -4.66
N LEU A 82 5.05 6.73 -3.38
CA LEU A 82 6.25 6.56 -2.57
C LEU A 82 6.38 5.13 -2.07
N VAL A 83 7.58 4.59 -2.15
CA VAL A 83 7.92 3.26 -1.63
C VAL A 83 8.94 3.41 -0.51
N PHE A 84 8.66 2.76 0.61
CA PHE A 84 9.40 2.85 1.87
C PHE A 84 10.16 1.57 2.18
N ASN A 85 10.92 1.56 3.26
CA ASN A 85 11.50 0.37 3.83
C ASN A 85 10.55 -0.28 4.85
N ILE A 86 10.56 -1.62 4.85
CA ILE A 86 10.06 -2.47 5.92
C ILE A 86 11.22 -3.35 6.34
N GLN A 87 11.47 -3.48 7.62
CA GLN A 87 12.48 -4.36 8.17
C GLN A 87 11.83 -5.71 8.53
N SER A 88 12.48 -6.81 8.23
CA SER A 88 12.02 -8.13 8.67
C SER A 88 12.52 -8.40 10.08
N ILE A 89 11.63 -8.77 11.00
CA ILE A 89 11.99 -9.20 12.36
C ILE A 89 12.87 -10.46 12.30
N ASP A 90 12.56 -11.39 11.40
CA ASP A 90 13.40 -12.54 11.11
C ASP A 90 14.40 -12.18 10.00
N ASN A 91 15.65 -12.01 10.33
CA ASN A 91 16.77 -11.73 9.40
C ASN A 91 16.94 -12.76 8.25
N LYS A 92 16.06 -13.75 8.14
CA LYS A 92 16.12 -14.84 7.16
C LYS A 92 15.63 -14.47 5.75
N LYS A 93 14.88 -13.38 5.58
CA LYS A 93 14.44 -12.89 4.27
C LYS A 93 14.88 -11.45 4.09
N SER A 94 16.07 -11.26 3.51
CA SER A 94 16.56 -9.93 3.13
C SER A 94 15.64 -9.34 2.05
N ARG A 95 14.70 -8.48 2.44
CA ARG A 95 14.00 -7.60 1.48
C ARG A 95 14.98 -6.53 1.02
N TYR A 96 14.90 -6.14 -0.24
CA TYR A 96 15.71 -5.03 -0.76
C TYR A 96 15.49 -3.77 0.09
N GLN A 97 16.59 -3.24 0.65
CA GLN A 97 16.59 -2.02 1.46
C GLN A 97 17.00 -0.81 0.61
N ILE A 98 16.20 0.22 0.65
CA ILE A 98 16.45 1.49 -0.03
C ILE A 98 17.49 2.24 0.79
N GLN A 99 18.64 2.57 0.20
CA GLN A 99 19.76 3.26 0.89
C GLN A 99 19.76 4.77 0.64
N LYS A 100 19.21 5.20 -0.48
CA LYS A 100 19.10 6.61 -0.86
C LYS A 100 17.83 6.87 -1.66
N PRO A 101 17.30 8.10 -1.66
CA PRO A 101 16.16 8.43 -2.49
C PRO A 101 16.47 8.18 -3.98
N MET A 102 15.53 7.56 -4.68
CA MET A 102 15.69 7.28 -6.10
C MET A 102 14.34 7.21 -6.81
N ARG A 103 14.31 7.69 -8.04
CA ARG A 103 13.15 7.51 -8.91
C ARG A 103 13.06 6.06 -9.38
N ILE A 104 11.87 5.47 -9.22
CA ILE A 104 11.57 4.15 -9.75
C ILE A 104 11.21 4.28 -11.22
N ARG A 105 11.79 3.41 -12.04
CA ARG A 105 11.63 3.38 -13.49
C ARG A 105 11.47 1.92 -13.98
N TRP A 106 11.27 1.73 -15.29
CA TRP A 106 11.06 0.45 -15.94
C TRP A 106 12.09 -0.64 -15.62
N PHE A 107 13.34 -0.27 -15.32
CA PHE A 107 14.41 -1.23 -15.05
C PHE A 107 14.56 -1.64 -13.59
N ASN A 108 13.79 -1.03 -12.65
CA ASN A 108 13.98 -1.30 -11.22
C ASN A 108 12.68 -1.45 -10.40
N PHE A 109 11.49 -1.35 -11.02
CA PHE A 109 10.22 -1.38 -10.30
C PHE A 109 9.86 -2.74 -9.70
N ALA A 110 10.26 -3.85 -10.33
CA ALA A 110 9.83 -5.20 -9.96
C ALA A 110 10.38 -5.71 -8.61
N ARG A 111 11.24 -4.94 -7.94
CA ARG A 111 11.81 -5.27 -6.63
C ARG A 111 10.99 -4.76 -5.43
N TYR A 112 9.92 -4.06 -5.68
CA TYR A 112 9.12 -3.42 -4.64
C TYR A 112 7.74 -4.07 -4.55
N GLY A 113 7.24 -4.21 -3.29
CA GLY A 113 5.91 -4.73 -3.01
C GLY A 113 4.94 -3.65 -2.53
N ALA A 114 3.64 -3.93 -2.59
CA ALA A 114 2.60 -2.98 -2.23
C ALA A 114 2.56 -2.68 -0.72
N ALA A 115 2.84 -3.64 0.14
CA ALA A 115 2.77 -3.48 1.61
C ALA A 115 3.65 -2.33 2.20
N ARG A 116 4.52 -1.76 1.39
CA ARG A 116 5.37 -0.62 1.73
C ARG A 116 5.18 0.58 0.81
N THR A 117 4.04 0.65 0.15
CA THR A 117 3.74 1.64 -0.88
C THR A 117 2.64 2.58 -0.40
N ALA A 118 2.94 3.87 -0.38
CA ALA A 118 1.95 4.93 -0.18
C ALA A 118 1.69 5.65 -1.52
N ILE A 119 0.46 6.08 -1.71
CA ILE A 119 -0.02 6.67 -2.96
C ILE A 119 -0.77 7.98 -2.70
N ARG A 120 -0.73 8.89 -3.66
CA ARG A 120 -1.74 9.95 -3.76
C ARG A 120 -3.01 9.34 -4.37
N ARG A 121 -4.06 9.24 -3.57
CA ARG A 121 -5.32 8.62 -3.97
C ARG A 121 -5.89 9.22 -5.27
N THR A 122 -5.84 10.52 -5.40
CA THR A 122 -6.33 11.23 -6.59
C THR A 122 -5.60 10.82 -7.86
N SER A 123 -4.28 10.65 -7.84
CA SER A 123 -3.49 10.18 -8.99
C SER A 123 -3.92 8.79 -9.45
N ILE A 124 -4.16 7.89 -8.51
CA ILE A 124 -4.59 6.52 -8.84
C ILE A 124 -6.01 6.49 -9.43
N LEU A 125 -6.93 7.25 -8.83
CA LEU A 125 -8.32 7.28 -9.30
C LEU A 125 -8.46 7.97 -10.66
N GLN A 126 -7.75 9.07 -10.90
CA GLN A 126 -7.79 9.79 -12.19
C GLN A 126 -7.27 8.94 -13.35
N HIS A 127 -6.33 8.05 -13.11
CA HIS A 127 -5.78 7.15 -14.12
C HIS A 127 -6.46 5.78 -14.14
N HIS A 128 -7.55 5.60 -13.36
CA HIS A 128 -8.32 4.34 -13.26
C HIS A 128 -7.46 3.11 -12.94
N LEU A 129 -6.44 3.31 -12.08
CA LEU A 129 -5.53 2.24 -11.71
C LEU A 129 -6.09 1.36 -10.60
N SER A 130 -5.86 0.06 -10.72
CA SER A 130 -6.30 -0.92 -9.73
C SER A 130 -5.35 -2.12 -9.72
N PHE A 131 -5.38 -2.90 -8.63
CA PHE A 131 -4.68 -4.18 -8.58
C PHE A 131 -5.39 -5.20 -9.46
N SER A 132 -4.61 -6.07 -10.10
CA SER A 132 -5.14 -7.19 -10.86
C SER A 132 -5.91 -8.16 -9.96
N LEU A 133 -7.06 -8.64 -10.43
CA LEU A 133 -7.84 -9.68 -9.75
C LEU A 133 -7.38 -11.10 -10.11
N LEU A 134 -6.53 -11.24 -11.13
CA LEU A 134 -6.00 -12.53 -11.58
C LEU A 134 -4.72 -12.94 -10.86
N PHE A 135 -4.04 -11.98 -10.23
CA PHE A 135 -2.73 -12.18 -9.59
C PHE A 135 -2.80 -11.86 -8.09
N GLY A 136 -1.91 -12.52 -7.32
CA GLY A 136 -1.78 -12.32 -5.88
C GLY A 136 -2.38 -13.45 -5.04
N GLY A 137 -2.13 -13.42 -3.75
CA GLY A 137 -2.65 -14.42 -2.81
C GLY A 137 -4.17 -14.54 -2.87
N GLY A 138 -4.68 -15.76 -3.02
CA GLY A 138 -6.10 -16.05 -3.16
C GLY A 138 -6.68 -15.85 -4.56
N ALA A 139 -5.88 -15.45 -5.55
CA ALA A 139 -6.25 -15.33 -6.96
C ALA A 139 -5.77 -16.53 -7.78
N GLN A 140 -6.09 -16.55 -9.09
CA GLN A 140 -5.71 -17.63 -10.00
C GLN A 140 -4.19 -17.82 -10.09
N TYR A 141 -3.42 -16.73 -10.09
CA TYR A 141 -1.94 -16.72 -10.08
C TYR A 141 -1.48 -16.17 -8.73
N SER A 142 -0.72 -16.94 -7.99
CA SER A 142 -0.40 -16.71 -6.57
C SER A 142 0.43 -15.48 -6.24
N CYS A 143 1.01 -14.78 -7.23
CA CYS A 143 1.84 -13.58 -7.02
C CYS A 143 1.86 -12.69 -8.26
N GLY A 144 2.38 -11.46 -8.12
CA GLY A 144 2.63 -10.54 -9.23
C GLY A 144 1.73 -9.30 -9.25
N GLU A 145 0.70 -9.22 -8.42
CA GLU A 145 -0.22 -8.08 -8.34
C GLU A 145 0.49 -6.76 -8.02
N ASP A 146 1.46 -6.80 -7.13
CA ASP A 146 2.26 -5.64 -6.72
C ASP A 146 3.10 -5.10 -7.88
N THR A 147 3.75 -6.02 -8.57
CA THR A 147 4.58 -5.69 -9.74
C THR A 147 3.74 -5.12 -10.86
N LEU A 148 2.57 -5.71 -11.14
CA LEU A 148 1.63 -5.21 -12.14
C LEU A 148 1.10 -3.83 -11.77
N PHE A 149 0.75 -3.60 -10.52
CA PHE A 149 0.28 -2.29 -10.07
C PHE A 149 1.33 -1.20 -10.29
N LEU A 150 2.58 -1.41 -9.90
CA LEU A 150 3.66 -0.46 -10.14
C LEU A 150 3.98 -0.29 -11.63
N HIS A 151 3.90 -1.38 -12.41
CA HIS A 151 4.01 -1.32 -13.88
C HIS A 151 2.94 -0.40 -14.48
N ASP A 152 1.69 -0.57 -14.07
CA ASP A 152 0.56 0.19 -14.61
C ASP A 152 0.64 1.67 -14.17
N CYS A 153 1.11 1.95 -12.96
CA CYS A 153 1.44 3.31 -12.53
C CYS A 153 2.49 3.96 -13.45
N LEU A 154 3.57 3.25 -13.75
CA LEU A 154 4.60 3.76 -14.67
C LEU A 154 4.07 3.95 -16.09
N LYS A 155 3.24 3.03 -16.59
CA LYS A 155 2.60 3.10 -17.91
C LYS A 155 1.65 4.29 -18.02
N ALA A 156 0.95 4.64 -16.94
CA ALA A 156 0.11 5.82 -16.84
C ALA A 156 0.92 7.14 -16.71
N GLY A 157 2.26 7.07 -16.62
CA GLY A 157 3.13 8.24 -16.50
C GLY A 157 3.31 8.75 -15.07
N LEU A 158 2.83 8.03 -14.06
CA LEU A 158 2.97 8.41 -12.67
C LEU A 158 4.43 8.41 -12.20
N ARG A 159 4.75 9.31 -11.30
CA ARG A 159 6.07 9.47 -10.73
C ARG A 159 6.19 8.69 -9.43
N ILE A 160 7.02 7.65 -9.46
CA ILE A 160 7.25 6.75 -8.34
C ILE A 160 8.66 7.00 -7.80
N TYR A 161 8.78 7.17 -6.48
CA TYR A 161 10.07 7.31 -5.80
C TYR A 161 10.19 6.27 -4.68
N ALA A 162 11.40 5.78 -4.49
CA ALA A 162 11.78 4.98 -3.34
C ALA A 162 12.55 5.88 -2.35
N VAL A 163 12.19 5.83 -1.06
CA VAL A 163 12.79 6.66 -0.02
C VAL A 163 13.35 5.80 1.13
N PRO A 164 14.52 6.15 1.71
CA PRO A 164 15.21 5.34 2.72
C PRO A 164 14.62 5.52 4.12
N ILE A 165 13.30 5.52 4.23
CA ILE A 165 12.56 5.67 5.47
C ILE A 165 11.97 4.31 5.85
N THR A 166 12.24 3.81 7.05
CA THR A 166 11.65 2.57 7.56
C THR A 166 10.39 2.88 8.34
N LEU A 167 9.26 2.31 7.90
CA LEU A 167 7.94 2.53 8.50
C LEU A 167 7.52 1.43 9.46
N ALA A 168 7.93 0.19 9.20
CA ALA A 168 7.45 -0.98 9.93
C ALA A 168 8.52 -2.06 10.05
N ASP A 169 8.27 -2.97 10.97
CA ASP A 169 8.99 -4.21 11.19
C ASP A 169 8.10 -5.41 10.92
#